data_bcd3bb688e3b80a3561818a5c8666afd
#
_entry.id   bcd3bb688e3b80a3561818a5c8666afd
#
_cell.length_a   1.000
_cell.length_b   1.000
_cell.length_c   1.000
_cell.angle_alpha   90.00
_cell.angle_beta   90.00
_cell.angle_gamma   90.00
#
_symmetry.space_group_name_H-M   'P 1'
#
loop_
_entity.id
_entity.type
_entity.pdbx_description
1 polymer ?
#
loop_
_entity_poly.entity_id
_entity_poly.type
_entity_poly.pdbx_seq_one_letter_code
_entity_poly.pdbx_strand_id
1 'polypeptide(L)'
;MVVVAAGAGSRFGAAVPKAFVTLRGRTLLAWSLEAACACPGVVCVVAVVPEAYLETTRRDAERYAGPSVHVVAGGDERRDSVAAGLAAIDPTADIVLVHDAARALAPVALFAAVADAVAAGRPAVVPGLPLVDTVKIVDPDGVVTGTPERSALRAIQTPQGFRRALLERAHAAPGLRWVTDDAALVEALGEPVLVVAGDRLAHKITTPDDLHRAEAALRDIGGPSDA
;
A
#
# COMPACT_ATOMS: atom_id res chain seq x y z
N MET A 1 -4.11 9.42 -5.62
CA MET A 1 -3.62 8.24 -4.87
C MET A 1 -2.51 7.57 -5.67
N VAL A 2 -1.46 7.05 -5.01
CA VAL A 2 -0.38 6.26 -5.64
C VAL A 2 -0.53 4.80 -5.24
N VAL A 3 -0.66 3.89 -6.21
CA VAL A 3 -0.69 2.43 -6.01
C VAL A 3 0.65 1.86 -6.47
N VAL A 4 1.45 1.35 -5.53
CA VAL A 4 2.82 0.89 -5.79
C VAL A 4 2.82 -0.60 -6.11
N ALA A 5 3.30 -0.95 -7.30
CA ALA A 5 3.34 -2.30 -7.84
C ALA A 5 4.68 -2.67 -8.51
N ALA A 6 5.70 -1.79 -8.45
CA ALA A 6 6.98 -1.97 -9.15
C ALA A 6 7.94 -2.97 -8.47
N GLY A 7 7.67 -3.39 -7.22
CA GLY A 7 8.55 -4.31 -6.51
C GLY A 7 8.59 -5.72 -7.12
N ALA A 8 9.79 -6.30 -7.25
CA ALA A 8 10.04 -7.62 -7.84
C ALA A 8 9.36 -8.79 -7.13
N GLY A 9 9.04 -8.66 -5.83
CA GLY A 9 8.30 -9.69 -5.09
C GLY A 9 9.02 -11.05 -4.98
N SER A 10 10.34 -11.07 -4.87
CA SER A 10 11.21 -12.27 -4.91
C SER A 10 10.78 -13.42 -3.97
N ARG A 11 10.14 -13.09 -2.84
CA ARG A 11 9.64 -14.08 -1.87
C ARG A 11 8.44 -14.88 -2.34
N PHE A 12 7.75 -14.45 -3.40
CA PHE A 12 6.57 -15.16 -3.91
C PHE A 12 6.95 -16.35 -4.80
N GLY A 13 8.17 -16.38 -5.37
CA GLY A 13 8.66 -17.46 -6.23
C GLY A 13 7.95 -17.57 -7.59
N ALA A 14 7.12 -16.59 -7.97
CA ALA A 14 6.42 -16.60 -9.25
C ALA A 14 7.30 -16.08 -10.39
N ALA A 15 7.01 -16.53 -11.62
CA ALA A 15 7.66 -16.05 -12.85
C ALA A 15 7.30 -14.59 -13.20
N VAL A 16 6.30 -14.02 -12.54
CA VAL A 16 5.80 -12.65 -12.74
C VAL A 16 5.96 -11.84 -11.46
N PRO A 17 6.10 -10.49 -11.53
CA PRO A 17 6.10 -9.65 -10.35
C PRO A 17 4.83 -9.84 -9.53
N LYS A 18 4.95 -9.83 -8.21
CA LYS A 18 3.88 -10.19 -7.28
C LYS A 18 2.54 -9.46 -7.52
N ALA A 19 2.57 -8.19 -7.89
CA ALA A 19 1.35 -7.41 -8.16
C ALA A 19 0.53 -7.94 -9.35
N PHE A 20 1.16 -8.76 -10.21
CA PHE A 20 0.54 -9.38 -11.39
C PHE A 20 0.16 -10.85 -11.17
N VAL A 21 0.38 -11.39 -9.97
CA VAL A 21 -0.21 -12.66 -9.57
C VAL A 21 -1.72 -12.53 -9.55
N THR A 22 -2.43 -13.57 -10.00
CA THR A 22 -3.89 -13.53 -10.08
C THR A 22 -4.55 -14.08 -8.82
N LEU A 23 -5.57 -13.41 -8.38
CA LEU A 23 -6.52 -13.79 -7.34
C LEU A 23 -7.90 -13.84 -7.99
N ARG A 24 -8.50 -15.02 -8.12
CA ARG A 24 -9.77 -15.24 -8.85
C ARG A 24 -9.81 -14.57 -10.23
N GLY A 25 -8.80 -14.89 -11.06
CA GLY A 25 -8.73 -14.41 -12.45
C GLY A 25 -8.40 -12.93 -12.65
N ARG A 26 -8.17 -12.16 -11.57
CA ARG A 26 -7.79 -10.74 -11.62
C ARG A 26 -6.44 -10.54 -10.94
N THR A 27 -5.59 -9.66 -11.47
CA THR A 27 -4.30 -9.34 -10.81
C THR A 27 -4.51 -8.69 -9.45
N LEU A 28 -3.56 -8.87 -8.50
CA LEU A 28 -3.62 -8.17 -7.21
C LEU A 28 -3.67 -6.66 -7.42
N LEU A 29 -2.97 -6.16 -8.44
CA LEU A 29 -3.01 -4.75 -8.83
C LEU A 29 -4.42 -4.31 -9.26
N ALA A 30 -5.12 -5.11 -10.10
CA ALA A 30 -6.47 -4.78 -10.56
C ALA A 30 -7.47 -4.66 -9.39
N TRP A 31 -7.38 -5.54 -8.39
CA TRP A 31 -8.17 -5.43 -7.16
C TRP A 31 -7.88 -4.13 -6.40
N SER A 32 -6.59 -3.78 -6.25
CA SER A 32 -6.20 -2.54 -5.56
C SER A 32 -6.62 -1.28 -6.31
N LEU A 33 -6.55 -1.28 -7.64
CA LEU A 33 -6.97 -0.14 -8.47
C LEU A 33 -8.48 0.08 -8.41
N GLU A 34 -9.28 -1.00 -8.45
CA GLU A 34 -10.73 -0.90 -8.29
C GLU A 34 -11.10 -0.29 -6.94
N ALA A 35 -10.51 -0.77 -5.84
CA ALA A 35 -10.75 -0.22 -4.51
C ALA A 35 -10.30 1.25 -4.39
N ALA A 36 -9.15 1.59 -4.99
CA ALA A 36 -8.63 2.95 -5.03
C ALA A 36 -9.57 3.92 -5.78
N CYS A 37 -10.07 3.51 -6.94
CA CYS A 37 -11.00 4.32 -7.75
C CYS A 37 -12.40 4.42 -7.14
N ALA A 38 -12.82 3.40 -6.38
CA ALA A 38 -14.09 3.41 -5.67
C ALA A 38 -14.09 4.28 -4.40
N CYS A 39 -12.91 4.75 -3.94
CA CYS A 39 -12.83 5.57 -2.74
C CYS A 39 -13.39 6.98 -3.00
N PRO A 40 -14.38 7.45 -2.21
CA PRO A 40 -14.94 8.79 -2.36
C PRO A 40 -13.86 9.88 -2.23
N GLY A 41 -13.95 10.92 -3.06
CA GLY A 41 -13.02 12.04 -3.05
C GLY A 41 -11.66 11.79 -3.71
N VAL A 42 -11.41 10.59 -4.22
CA VAL A 42 -10.22 10.32 -5.04
C VAL A 42 -10.43 10.88 -6.45
N VAL A 43 -9.60 11.86 -6.80
CA VAL A 43 -9.67 12.56 -8.10
C VAL A 43 -8.67 12.04 -9.12
N CYS A 44 -7.63 11.34 -8.66
CA CYS A 44 -6.56 10.82 -9.51
C CYS A 44 -5.95 9.57 -8.87
N VAL A 45 -5.81 8.51 -9.64
CA VAL A 45 -5.07 7.28 -9.26
C VAL A 45 -3.89 7.10 -10.18
N VAL A 46 -2.70 6.89 -9.60
CA VAL A 46 -1.46 6.60 -10.34
C VAL A 46 -1.00 5.19 -9.98
N ALA A 47 -0.98 4.30 -10.95
CA ALA A 47 -0.39 2.97 -10.83
C ALA A 47 1.10 3.03 -11.18
N VAL A 48 1.97 2.66 -10.25
CA VAL A 48 3.42 2.63 -10.44
C VAL A 48 3.88 1.19 -10.59
N VAL A 49 4.35 0.82 -11.80
CA VAL A 49 4.62 -0.58 -12.20
C VAL A 49 5.99 -0.72 -12.84
N PRO A 50 6.54 -1.94 -12.99
CA PRO A 50 7.74 -2.13 -13.80
C PRO A 50 7.47 -1.74 -15.26
N GLU A 51 8.46 -1.19 -15.97
CA GLU A 51 8.32 -0.68 -17.32
C GLU A 51 7.71 -1.72 -18.29
N ALA A 52 8.14 -2.97 -18.19
CA ALA A 52 7.61 -4.07 -19.02
C ALA A 52 6.10 -4.35 -18.82
N TYR A 53 5.48 -3.80 -17.77
CA TYR A 53 4.07 -4.03 -17.43
C TYR A 53 3.16 -2.81 -17.64
N LEU A 54 3.68 -1.72 -18.21
CA LEU A 54 2.90 -0.49 -18.46
C LEU A 54 1.65 -0.77 -19.28
N GLU A 55 1.80 -1.44 -20.42
CA GLU A 55 0.69 -1.71 -21.33
C GLU A 55 -0.34 -2.71 -20.76
N THR A 56 0.14 -3.75 -20.08
CA THR A 56 -0.75 -4.69 -19.38
C THR A 56 -1.56 -3.99 -18.31
N THR A 57 -0.92 -3.09 -17.55
CA THR A 57 -1.60 -2.33 -16.50
C THR A 57 -2.63 -1.37 -17.06
N ARG A 58 -2.38 -0.70 -18.21
CA ARG A 58 -3.39 0.17 -18.84
C ARG A 58 -4.64 -0.61 -19.20
N ARG A 59 -4.50 -1.79 -19.79
CA ARG A 59 -5.63 -2.68 -20.12
C ARG A 59 -6.40 -3.14 -18.89
N ASP A 60 -5.70 -3.53 -17.83
CA ASP A 60 -6.32 -3.93 -16.56
C ASP A 60 -7.05 -2.74 -15.92
N ALA A 61 -6.44 -1.55 -15.94
CA ALA A 61 -7.06 -0.34 -15.40
C ALA A 61 -8.34 0.04 -16.17
N GLU A 62 -8.33 0.03 -17.49
CA GLU A 62 -9.52 0.28 -18.31
C GLU A 62 -10.64 -0.72 -18.00
N ARG A 63 -10.30 -1.99 -17.82
CA ARG A 63 -11.27 -3.06 -17.59
C ARG A 63 -11.89 -3.03 -16.19
N TYR A 64 -11.11 -2.72 -15.15
CA TYR A 64 -11.50 -2.93 -13.76
C TYR A 64 -11.62 -1.65 -12.93
N ALA A 65 -10.98 -0.57 -13.32
CA ALA A 65 -10.90 0.66 -12.54
C ALA A 65 -11.36 1.92 -13.30
N GLY A 66 -11.52 1.83 -14.63
CA GLY A 66 -11.93 2.94 -15.49
C GLY A 66 -10.76 3.80 -15.99
N PRO A 67 -11.06 4.80 -16.84
CA PRO A 67 -10.06 5.56 -17.61
C PRO A 67 -9.27 6.59 -16.79
N SER A 68 -9.59 6.79 -15.51
CA SER A 68 -8.95 7.82 -14.66
C SER A 68 -7.64 7.35 -14.00
N VAL A 69 -7.12 6.19 -14.36
CA VAL A 69 -5.86 5.65 -13.84
C VAL A 69 -4.70 6.04 -14.73
N HIS A 70 -3.76 6.80 -14.19
CA HIS A 70 -2.47 7.07 -14.82
C HIS A 70 -1.50 5.94 -14.54
N VAL A 71 -0.77 5.45 -15.55
CA VAL A 71 0.20 4.36 -15.39
C VAL A 71 1.59 4.86 -15.72
N VAL A 72 2.50 4.74 -14.75
CA VAL A 72 3.88 5.20 -14.86
C VAL A 72 4.87 4.10 -14.47
N ALA A 73 6.09 4.17 -15.00
CA ALA A 73 7.17 3.28 -14.61
C ALA A 73 7.66 3.62 -13.19
N GLY A 74 7.95 2.60 -12.39
CA GLY A 74 8.63 2.74 -11.10
C GLY A 74 10.14 2.78 -11.24
N GLY A 75 10.83 3.12 -10.14
CA GLY A 75 12.28 3.07 -10.03
C GLY A 75 12.77 1.77 -9.38
N ASP A 76 14.09 1.75 -9.11
CA ASP A 76 14.77 0.57 -8.55
C ASP A 76 14.33 0.26 -7.11
N GLU A 77 14.05 1.29 -6.32
CA GLU A 77 13.60 1.16 -4.95
C GLU A 77 12.12 1.57 -4.81
N ARG A 78 11.48 1.14 -3.71
CA ARG A 78 10.11 1.53 -3.39
C ARG A 78 9.95 3.06 -3.29
N ARG A 79 10.95 3.74 -2.72
CA ARG A 79 10.99 5.20 -2.59
C ARG A 79 10.95 5.88 -3.96
N ASP A 80 11.77 5.42 -4.92
CA ASP A 80 11.82 5.97 -6.27
C ASP A 80 10.48 5.77 -6.99
N SER A 81 9.86 4.62 -6.78
CA SER A 81 8.54 4.31 -7.31
C SER A 81 7.46 5.24 -6.74
N VAL A 82 7.47 5.53 -5.42
CA VAL A 82 6.54 6.50 -4.82
C VAL A 82 6.81 7.90 -5.36
N ALA A 83 8.09 8.32 -5.50
CA ALA A 83 8.46 9.61 -6.07
C ALA A 83 7.96 9.78 -7.51
N ALA A 84 8.10 8.74 -8.36
CA ALA A 84 7.55 8.73 -9.72
C ALA A 84 6.01 8.88 -9.71
N GLY A 85 5.34 8.18 -8.80
CA GLY A 85 3.90 8.31 -8.61
C GLY A 85 3.48 9.72 -8.17
N LEU A 86 4.19 10.32 -7.21
CA LEU A 86 3.94 11.69 -6.74
C LEU A 86 4.07 12.72 -7.86
N ALA A 87 5.08 12.58 -8.72
CA ALA A 87 5.29 13.47 -9.86
C ALA A 87 4.15 13.41 -10.89
N ALA A 88 3.41 12.29 -10.95
CA ALA A 88 2.31 12.07 -11.89
C ALA A 88 0.92 12.38 -11.28
N ILE A 89 0.82 12.67 -9.98
CA ILE A 89 -0.44 13.06 -9.34
C ILE A 89 -0.86 14.46 -9.78
N ASP A 90 -2.17 14.64 -9.98
CA ASP A 90 -2.79 15.95 -10.24
C ASP A 90 -2.27 17.00 -9.24
N PRO A 91 -1.73 18.14 -9.71
CA PRO A 91 -1.16 19.17 -8.85
C PRO A 91 -2.18 19.82 -7.89
N THR A 92 -3.47 19.68 -8.14
CA THR A 92 -4.53 20.21 -7.27
C THR A 92 -4.85 19.31 -6.06
N ALA A 93 -4.28 18.09 -6.01
CA ALA A 93 -4.51 17.17 -4.91
C ALA A 93 -3.67 17.55 -3.67
N ASP A 94 -4.31 17.97 -2.60
CA ASP A 94 -3.67 18.34 -1.32
C ASP A 94 -3.35 17.14 -0.44
N ILE A 95 -4.05 16.02 -0.64
CA ILE A 95 -3.90 14.78 0.13
C ILE A 95 -3.45 13.67 -0.80
N VAL A 96 -2.42 12.93 -0.40
CA VAL A 96 -1.93 11.77 -1.12
C VAL A 96 -2.06 10.53 -0.26
N LEU A 97 -2.65 9.49 -0.83
CA LEU A 97 -2.62 8.15 -0.25
C LEU A 97 -1.61 7.29 -1.03
N VAL A 98 -0.74 6.59 -0.32
CA VAL A 98 0.20 5.60 -0.89
C VAL A 98 -0.25 4.21 -0.50
N HIS A 99 -0.47 3.33 -1.47
CA HIS A 99 -1.00 1.99 -1.25
C HIS A 99 -0.15 0.91 -1.92
N ASP A 100 0.14 -0.16 -1.19
CA ASP A 100 0.82 -1.34 -1.73
C ASP A 100 -0.18 -2.23 -2.50
N ALA A 101 -0.01 -2.45 -3.80
CA ALA A 101 -0.85 -3.35 -4.61
C ALA A 101 -0.96 -4.78 -4.05
N ALA A 102 -0.01 -5.20 -3.22
CA ALA A 102 -0.03 -6.48 -2.52
C ALA A 102 -1.07 -6.58 -1.38
N ARG A 103 -1.78 -5.51 -1.05
CA ARG A 103 -2.92 -5.50 -0.13
C ARG A 103 -4.24 -5.43 -0.90
N ALA A 104 -4.36 -6.32 -1.85
CA ALA A 104 -5.39 -6.34 -2.89
C ALA A 104 -6.84 -6.28 -2.36
N LEU A 105 -7.08 -6.78 -1.14
CA LEU A 105 -8.41 -6.84 -0.55
C LEU A 105 -8.65 -5.74 0.50
N ALA A 106 -7.81 -4.70 0.54
CA ALA A 106 -8.04 -3.56 1.43
C ALA A 106 -9.41 -2.92 1.12
N PRO A 107 -10.33 -2.85 2.10
CA PRO A 107 -11.68 -2.35 1.82
C PRO A 107 -11.68 -0.84 1.56
N VAL A 108 -12.61 -0.36 0.71
CA VAL A 108 -12.78 1.06 0.38
C VAL A 108 -12.93 1.92 1.64
N ALA A 109 -13.62 1.42 2.66
CA ALA A 109 -13.79 2.10 3.95
C ALA A 109 -12.46 2.42 4.64
N LEU A 110 -11.42 1.57 4.47
CA LEU A 110 -10.10 1.82 5.04
C LEU A 110 -9.41 3.01 4.33
N PHE A 111 -9.56 3.11 3.00
CA PHE A 111 -9.04 4.25 2.23
C PHE A 111 -9.72 5.55 2.67
N ALA A 112 -11.05 5.53 2.79
CA ALA A 112 -11.84 6.66 3.24
C ALA A 112 -11.43 7.11 4.66
N ALA A 113 -11.34 6.17 5.62
CA ALA A 113 -10.96 6.48 6.99
C ALA A 113 -9.59 7.16 7.10
N VAL A 114 -8.61 6.73 6.31
CA VAL A 114 -7.28 7.35 6.26
C VAL A 114 -7.36 8.74 5.62
N ALA A 115 -8.07 8.89 4.49
CA ALA A 115 -8.23 10.17 3.80
C ALA A 115 -8.94 11.21 4.70
N ASP A 116 -10.03 10.81 5.35
CA ASP A 116 -10.82 11.66 6.24
C ASP A 116 -10.00 12.14 7.45
N ALA A 117 -9.18 11.28 8.03
CA ALA A 117 -8.31 11.67 9.14
C ALA A 117 -7.27 12.71 8.72
N VAL A 118 -6.69 12.59 7.49
CA VAL A 118 -5.80 13.61 6.94
C VAL A 118 -6.57 14.89 6.65
N ALA A 119 -7.78 14.81 6.07
CA ALA A 119 -8.64 15.96 5.80
C ALA A 119 -9.03 16.70 7.09
N ALA A 120 -9.24 15.97 8.20
CA ALA A 120 -9.51 16.50 9.53
C ALA A 120 -8.28 17.17 10.19
N GLY A 121 -7.17 17.32 9.48
CA GLY A 121 -6.00 18.11 9.93
C GLY A 121 -4.81 17.27 10.41
N ARG A 122 -4.86 15.95 10.33
CA ARG A 122 -3.69 15.12 10.66
C ARG A 122 -2.67 15.16 9.50
N PRO A 123 -1.38 15.48 9.76
CA PRO A 123 -0.39 15.62 8.68
C PRO A 123 -0.06 14.29 8.00
N ALA A 124 -0.05 13.19 8.78
CA ALA A 124 0.20 11.84 8.32
C ALA A 124 -0.65 10.83 9.10
N VAL A 125 -1.19 9.84 8.41
CA VAL A 125 -2.09 8.81 8.97
C VAL A 125 -1.78 7.45 8.36
N VAL A 126 -1.66 6.43 9.23
CA VAL A 126 -1.45 5.04 8.80
C VAL A 126 -2.45 4.11 9.48
N PRO A 127 -2.97 3.09 8.81
CA PRO A 127 -3.78 2.07 9.47
C PRO A 127 -2.89 1.03 10.15
N GLY A 128 -3.31 0.53 11.30
CA GLY A 128 -2.57 -0.47 12.04
C GLY A 128 -3.46 -1.44 12.81
N LEU A 129 -3.03 -2.72 12.85
CA LEU A 129 -3.66 -3.76 13.66
C LEU A 129 -2.88 -3.99 14.94
N PRO A 130 -3.55 -4.24 16.09
CA PRO A 130 -2.89 -4.75 17.29
C PRO A 130 -2.17 -6.07 16.98
N LEU A 131 -1.00 -6.27 17.58
CA LEU A 131 -0.30 -7.55 17.49
C LEU A 131 -0.95 -8.59 18.43
N VAL A 132 -1.12 -9.80 17.93
CA VAL A 132 -1.69 -10.92 18.71
C VAL A 132 -0.59 -11.66 19.45
N ASP A 133 0.53 -11.93 18.78
CA ASP A 133 1.64 -12.69 19.32
C ASP A 133 2.59 -11.83 20.15
N THR A 134 3.37 -12.48 21.05
CA THR A 134 4.47 -11.84 21.74
C THR A 134 5.62 -11.55 20.77
N VAL A 135 6.06 -10.29 20.72
CA VAL A 135 7.21 -9.87 19.90
C VAL A 135 8.47 -9.92 20.72
N LYS A 136 9.55 -10.44 20.15
CA LYS A 136 10.90 -10.45 20.73
C LYS A 136 11.85 -9.62 19.87
N ILE A 137 12.71 -8.85 20.53
CA ILE A 137 13.89 -8.26 19.90
C ILE A 137 14.99 -9.31 20.03
N VAL A 138 15.66 -9.61 18.91
CA VAL A 138 16.75 -10.59 18.87
C VAL A 138 18.02 -9.96 18.30
N ASP A 139 19.17 -10.43 18.73
CA ASP A 139 20.47 -10.09 18.14
C ASP A 139 20.72 -10.91 16.84
N PRO A 140 21.86 -10.68 16.12
CA PRO A 140 22.20 -11.43 14.92
C PRO A 140 22.34 -12.94 15.11
N ASP A 141 22.62 -13.41 16.34
CA ASP A 141 22.77 -14.81 16.70
C ASP A 141 21.42 -15.46 17.08
N GLY A 142 20.32 -14.68 17.07
CA GLY A 142 18.97 -15.12 17.40
C GLY A 142 18.68 -15.14 18.90
N VAL A 143 19.56 -14.61 19.75
CA VAL A 143 19.35 -14.52 21.21
C VAL A 143 18.40 -13.36 21.53
N VAL A 144 17.42 -13.61 22.39
CA VAL A 144 16.44 -12.59 22.80
C VAL A 144 17.12 -11.50 23.64
N THR A 145 17.07 -10.26 23.18
CA THR A 145 17.60 -9.06 23.85
C THR A 145 16.54 -8.19 24.49
N GLY A 146 15.26 -8.41 24.13
CA GLY A 146 14.15 -7.62 24.69
C GLY A 146 12.77 -8.16 24.32
N THR A 147 11.78 -7.71 25.08
CA THR A 147 10.37 -8.00 24.84
C THR A 147 9.62 -6.69 24.97
N PRO A 148 9.27 -6.01 23.84
CA PRO A 148 8.53 -4.76 23.90
C PRO A 148 7.10 -4.99 24.39
N GLU A 149 6.52 -3.98 24.99
CA GLU A 149 5.13 -4.04 25.44
C GLU A 149 4.18 -4.10 24.21
N ARG A 150 3.49 -5.22 24.05
CA ARG A 150 2.65 -5.49 22.87
C ARG A 150 1.50 -4.49 22.71
N SER A 151 0.95 -3.97 23.81
CA SER A 151 -0.15 -2.99 23.78
C SER A 151 0.24 -1.71 23.04
N ALA A 152 1.52 -1.34 23.03
CA ALA A 152 2.07 -0.18 22.31
C ALA A 152 2.41 -0.46 20.84
N LEU A 153 2.38 -1.71 20.39
CA LEU A 153 2.76 -2.08 19.03
C LEU A 153 1.57 -2.21 18.08
N ARG A 154 1.80 -1.84 16.83
CA ARG A 154 0.84 -2.02 15.73
C ARG A 154 1.54 -2.60 14.50
N ALA A 155 0.89 -3.55 13.84
CA ALA A 155 1.26 -3.99 12.49
C ALA A 155 0.70 -3.00 11.49
N ILE A 156 1.57 -2.16 10.92
CA ILE A 156 1.18 -1.08 10.03
C ILE A 156 0.81 -1.62 8.66
N GLN A 157 -0.25 -1.03 8.09
CA GLN A 157 -0.79 -1.39 6.79
C GLN A 157 -0.73 -0.19 5.83
N THR A 158 -1.30 -0.36 4.65
CA THR A 158 -1.59 0.70 3.70
C THR A 158 -3.06 0.60 3.26
N PRO A 159 -3.72 1.73 2.84
CA PRO A 159 -3.12 2.99 2.40
C PRO A 159 -2.52 3.80 3.56
N GLN A 160 -1.42 4.49 3.30
CA GLN A 160 -0.86 5.52 4.18
C GLN A 160 -1.21 6.89 3.61
N GLY A 161 -1.77 7.78 4.41
CA GLY A 161 -2.26 9.08 3.98
C GLY A 161 -1.41 10.23 4.50
N PHE A 162 -1.20 11.23 3.65
CA PHE A 162 -0.34 12.36 3.95
C PHE A 162 -0.87 13.66 3.36
N ARG A 163 -0.57 14.79 4.01
CA ARG A 163 -0.55 16.08 3.31
C ARG A 163 0.52 16.02 2.22
N ARG A 164 0.17 16.38 0.98
CA ARG A 164 1.08 16.28 -0.18
C ARG A 164 2.41 16.98 0.06
N ALA A 165 2.40 18.24 0.48
CA ALA A 165 3.61 18.99 0.71
C ALA A 165 4.55 18.36 1.76
N LEU A 166 3.98 17.68 2.78
CA LEU A 166 4.75 16.95 3.77
C LEU A 166 5.42 15.70 3.15
N LEU A 167 4.66 14.92 2.38
CA LEU A 167 5.19 13.72 1.74
C LEU A 167 6.29 14.07 0.73
N GLU A 168 6.11 15.13 -0.07
CA GLU A 168 7.13 15.63 -1.00
C GLU A 168 8.41 16.06 -0.27
N ARG A 169 8.30 16.80 0.84
CA ARG A 169 9.43 17.16 1.72
C ARG A 169 10.15 15.91 2.24
N ALA A 170 9.39 14.92 2.69
CA ALA A 170 9.93 13.68 3.26
C ALA A 170 10.70 12.88 2.17
N HIS A 171 10.18 12.81 0.97
CA HIS A 171 10.86 12.18 -0.15
C HIS A 171 12.09 12.96 -0.65
N ALA A 172 12.11 14.28 -0.52
CA ALA A 172 13.26 15.13 -0.88
C ALA A 172 14.39 15.09 0.16
N ALA A 173 14.12 14.64 1.40
CA ALA A 173 15.10 14.66 2.48
C ALA A 173 16.30 13.71 2.19
N PRO A 174 17.56 14.16 2.34
CA PRO A 174 18.73 13.33 2.10
C PRO A 174 18.95 12.31 3.23
N GLY A 175 19.65 11.22 2.92
CA GLY A 175 20.19 10.29 3.93
C GLY A 175 19.24 9.19 4.43
N LEU A 176 17.97 9.20 4.09
CA LEU A 176 16.98 8.24 4.56
C LEU A 176 16.84 7.04 3.60
N ARG A 177 17.89 6.23 3.47
CA ARG A 177 17.88 5.06 2.54
C ARG A 177 17.21 3.81 3.09
N TRP A 178 17.10 3.66 4.42
CA TRP A 178 16.66 2.42 5.05
C TRP A 178 15.28 2.54 5.68
N VAL A 179 14.32 3.10 4.95
CA VAL A 179 12.94 3.22 5.43
C VAL A 179 12.05 2.15 4.78
N THR A 180 11.23 1.53 5.61
CA THR A 180 10.35 0.42 5.19
C THR A 180 9.03 0.89 4.58
N ASP A 181 8.62 2.14 4.90
CA ASP A 181 7.39 2.77 4.41
C ASP A 181 7.50 4.31 4.36
N ASP A 182 6.46 4.98 3.87
CA ASP A 182 6.48 6.43 3.72
C ASP A 182 6.28 7.16 5.05
N ALA A 183 5.62 6.53 6.01
CA ALA A 183 5.46 7.07 7.35
C ALA A 183 6.81 7.26 8.06
N ALA A 184 7.73 6.31 7.92
CA ALA A 184 9.07 6.42 8.50
C ALA A 184 9.88 7.60 7.93
N LEU A 185 9.64 8.00 6.67
CA LEU A 185 10.23 9.24 6.12
C LEU A 185 9.68 10.49 6.83
N VAL A 186 8.38 10.50 7.12
CA VAL A 186 7.71 11.61 7.82
C VAL A 186 8.15 11.68 9.28
N GLU A 187 8.25 10.54 9.97
CA GLU A 187 8.77 10.43 11.35
C GLU A 187 10.20 10.97 11.45
N ALA A 188 11.05 10.68 10.46
CA ALA A 188 12.42 11.18 10.42
C ALA A 188 12.52 12.71 10.27
N LEU A 189 11.46 13.37 9.80
CA LEU A 189 11.33 14.85 9.82
C LEU A 189 10.85 15.40 11.17
N GLY A 190 10.57 14.53 12.14
CA GLY A 190 10.01 14.92 13.44
C GLY A 190 8.50 15.22 13.41
N GLU A 191 7.82 14.86 12.32
CA GLU A 191 6.38 15.11 12.17
C GLU A 191 5.56 13.92 12.73
N PRO A 192 4.42 14.19 13.40
CA PRO A 192 3.62 13.15 14.00
C PRO A 192 2.87 12.31 12.95
N VAL A 193 2.85 11.00 13.16
CA VAL A 193 2.04 10.04 12.38
C VAL A 193 0.95 9.47 13.27
N LEU A 194 -0.31 9.64 12.87
CA LEU A 194 -1.45 9.07 13.58
C LEU A 194 -1.71 7.63 13.10
N VAL A 195 -1.90 6.71 14.05
CA VAL A 195 -2.37 5.36 13.73
C VAL A 195 -3.90 5.29 13.89
N VAL A 196 -4.60 4.90 12.82
CA VAL A 196 -6.03 4.57 12.83
C VAL A 196 -6.24 3.06 12.84
N ALA A 197 -7.48 2.60 13.09
CA ALA A 197 -7.79 1.18 13.04
C ALA A 197 -7.51 0.60 11.65
N GLY A 198 -6.75 -0.49 11.59
CA GLY A 198 -6.53 -1.27 10.39
C GLY A 198 -7.63 -2.28 10.11
N ASP A 199 -7.54 -2.97 8.98
CA ASP A 199 -8.48 -4.01 8.58
C ASP A 199 -7.76 -5.33 8.27
N ARG A 200 -8.34 -6.46 8.67
CA ARG A 200 -7.76 -7.80 8.43
C ARG A 200 -7.69 -8.16 6.95
N LEU A 201 -8.62 -7.65 6.13
CA LEU A 201 -8.59 -7.83 4.68
C LEU A 201 -7.43 -7.07 4.02
N ALA A 202 -6.91 -6.02 4.66
CA ALA A 202 -5.74 -5.29 4.18
C ALA A 202 -4.41 -6.00 4.51
N HIS A 203 -4.41 -7.32 4.75
CA HIS A 203 -3.17 -8.09 4.91
C HIS A 203 -2.33 -8.06 3.62
N LYS A 204 -1.02 -8.11 3.77
CA LYS A 204 -0.09 -8.06 2.63
C LYS A 204 0.13 -9.47 2.09
N ILE A 205 -0.28 -9.72 0.85
CA ILE A 205 -0.05 -10.98 0.16
C ILE A 205 1.43 -11.03 -0.24
N THR A 206 2.22 -11.89 0.42
CA THR A 206 3.67 -12.00 0.23
C THR A 206 4.14 -13.41 -0.07
N THR A 207 3.31 -14.39 0.22
CA THR A 207 3.55 -15.83 0.04
C THR A 207 2.35 -16.49 -0.64
N PRO A 208 2.50 -17.71 -1.19
CA PRO A 208 1.36 -18.50 -1.67
C PRO A 208 0.29 -18.74 -0.59
N ASP A 209 0.69 -18.93 0.66
CA ASP A 209 -0.26 -19.12 1.77
C ASP A 209 -1.12 -17.87 2.01
N ASP A 210 -0.52 -16.66 1.85
CA ASP A 210 -1.31 -15.44 1.93
C ASP A 210 -2.34 -15.33 0.80
N LEU A 211 -2.00 -15.83 -0.40
CA LEU A 211 -2.94 -15.89 -1.52
C LEU A 211 -4.12 -16.83 -1.22
N HIS A 212 -3.86 -18.01 -0.68
CA HIS A 212 -4.92 -18.95 -0.26
C HIS A 212 -5.83 -18.33 0.81
N ARG A 213 -5.27 -17.57 1.77
CA ARG A 213 -6.06 -16.81 2.76
C ARG A 213 -6.92 -15.76 2.10
N ALA A 214 -6.39 -15.03 1.11
CA ALA A 214 -7.15 -14.04 0.36
C ALA A 214 -8.30 -14.68 -0.43
N GLU A 215 -8.07 -15.84 -1.06
CA GLU A 215 -9.12 -16.61 -1.75
C GLU A 215 -10.23 -17.06 -0.80
N ALA A 216 -9.86 -17.52 0.41
CA ALA A 216 -10.83 -17.88 1.44
C ALA A 216 -11.67 -16.67 1.87
N ALA A 217 -11.02 -15.54 2.14
CA ALA A 217 -11.71 -14.30 2.53
C ALA A 217 -12.72 -13.84 1.46
N LEU A 218 -12.38 -13.96 0.16
CA LEU A 218 -13.31 -13.62 -0.92
C LEU A 218 -14.52 -14.56 -0.99
N ARG A 219 -14.41 -15.82 -0.57
CA ARG A 219 -15.57 -16.71 -0.46
C ARG A 219 -16.54 -16.26 0.63
N ASP A 220 -15.98 -15.84 1.78
CA ASP A 220 -16.77 -15.46 2.96
C ASP A 220 -17.53 -14.14 2.75
N ILE A 221 -16.98 -13.18 1.98
CA ILE A 221 -17.62 -11.88 1.68
C ILE A 221 -18.53 -11.91 0.44
N GLY A 222 -18.81 -13.10 -0.12
CA GLY A 222 -19.72 -13.24 -1.26
C GLY A 222 -19.18 -12.71 -2.58
N GLY A 223 -17.87 -12.82 -2.80
CA GLY A 223 -17.24 -12.52 -4.07
C GLY A 223 -17.88 -13.31 -5.23
N PRO A 224 -17.82 -12.83 -6.49
CA PRO A 224 -18.51 -13.45 -7.59
C PRO A 224 -18.18 -14.95 -7.65
N SER A 225 -19.23 -15.76 -7.59
CA SER A 225 -19.18 -17.19 -7.86
C SER A 225 -18.72 -17.35 -9.31
N ASP A 226 -17.67 -18.11 -9.54
CA ASP A 226 -17.26 -18.52 -10.88
C ASP A 226 -18.46 -19.20 -11.56
N ALA A 227 -19.09 -18.52 -12.50
CA ALA A 227 -20.02 -19.08 -13.46
C ALA A 227 -19.36 -19.09 -14.85
#